data_5991c4634a5b32b00725c9b57eb4ce8a
#
_entry.id   5991c4634a5b32b00725c9b57eb4ce8a
#
_cell.length_a   1.000
_cell.length_b   1.000
_cell.length_c   1.000
_cell.angle_alpha   90.00
_cell.angle_beta   90.00
_cell.angle_gamma   90.00
#
_symmetry.space_group_name_H-M   'P 1'
#
loop_
_entity.id
_entity.type
_entity.pdbx_description
1 polymer ?
#
loop_
_entity_poly.entity_id
_entity_poly.type
_entity_poly.pdbx_seq_one_letter_code
_entity_poly.pdbx_strand_id
1 'polypeptide(L)'
;LGSLNDTVKAVKIDGAEATTDNVANGTYKVARPFNIVTKDGLSDVAKDFVDYIMSAEGQDIIEQNGYIKIDQNAAAYAGSKPEGKIVVAGSSSVSPVMEKLKEAYLAVNTNADIEIQTSDSTTGVTSTQEGICDIGMASRDLKDTETGVTATTIAQDGIAVIVNNENPVENLTSDQV
;
A
#
# COMPACT_ATOMS: atom_id res chain seq x y z
N LEU A 1 2.83 10.93 -3.64
CA LEU A 1 2.26 12.24 -3.21
C LEU A 1 2.64 12.58 -1.77
N GLY A 2 2.66 11.61 -0.88
CA GLY A 2 2.94 11.85 0.56
C GLY A 2 4.30 12.46 0.87
N SER A 3 5.25 12.41 -0.05
CA SER A 3 6.61 12.99 0.08
C SER A 3 6.77 14.34 -0.63
N LEU A 4 5.71 14.87 -1.22
CA LEU A 4 5.76 16.14 -1.95
C LEU A 4 5.97 17.32 -0.99
N ASN A 5 6.88 18.25 -1.36
CA ASN A 5 7.16 19.45 -0.57
C ASN A 5 7.43 20.68 -1.49
N ASP A 6 7.65 21.83 -0.86
CA ASP A 6 7.77 23.11 -1.56
C ASP A 6 9.09 23.31 -2.33
N THR A 7 10.04 22.40 -2.23
CA THR A 7 11.33 22.49 -2.95
C THR A 7 11.23 22.09 -4.41
N VAL A 8 10.12 21.45 -4.80
CA VAL A 8 9.84 21.00 -6.16
C VAL A 8 8.43 21.36 -6.57
N LYS A 9 8.16 21.37 -7.85
CA LYS A 9 6.85 21.63 -8.44
C LYS A 9 6.30 20.34 -9.03
N ALA A 10 5.08 19.95 -8.63
CA ALA A 10 4.33 18.88 -9.29
C ALA A 10 3.66 19.45 -10.55
N VAL A 11 3.80 18.75 -11.67
CA VAL A 11 3.12 19.12 -12.92
C VAL A 11 1.76 18.39 -13.01
N LYS A 12 0.82 19.03 -13.69
CA LYS A 12 -0.46 18.40 -14.03
C LYS A 12 -0.21 17.30 -15.05
N ILE A 13 -1.03 16.27 -15.00
CA ILE A 13 -1.06 15.19 -15.98
C ILE A 13 -2.45 15.18 -16.64
N ASP A 14 -2.49 15.30 -17.96
CA ASP A 14 -3.73 15.44 -18.73
C ASP A 14 -4.67 16.54 -18.17
N GLY A 15 -4.07 17.63 -17.68
CA GLY A 15 -4.80 18.75 -17.08
C GLY A 15 -5.22 18.58 -15.62
N ALA A 16 -5.00 17.42 -15.01
CA ALA A 16 -5.36 17.13 -13.62
C ALA A 16 -4.19 17.39 -12.67
N GLU A 17 -4.47 18.00 -11.53
CA GLU A 17 -3.50 18.20 -10.46
C GLU A 17 -3.19 16.89 -9.72
N ALA A 18 -1.94 16.74 -9.28
CA ALA A 18 -1.48 15.61 -8.50
C ALA A 18 -1.96 15.72 -7.04
N THR A 19 -3.23 15.37 -6.81
CA THR A 19 -3.86 15.39 -5.48
C THR A 19 -4.44 14.01 -5.15
N THR A 20 -4.59 13.73 -3.85
CA THR A 20 -5.21 12.48 -3.40
C THR A 20 -6.65 12.34 -3.92
N ASP A 21 -7.42 13.42 -3.94
CA ASP A 21 -8.79 13.41 -4.44
C ASP A 21 -8.84 13.08 -5.95
N ASN A 22 -7.95 13.66 -6.75
CA ASN A 22 -7.88 13.40 -8.18
C ASN A 22 -7.41 11.97 -8.51
N VAL A 23 -6.55 11.39 -7.69
CA VAL A 23 -6.19 9.97 -7.81
C VAL A 23 -7.39 9.09 -7.46
N ALA A 24 -8.06 9.38 -6.34
CA ALA A 24 -9.21 8.61 -5.87
C ALA A 24 -10.37 8.59 -6.87
N ASN A 25 -10.65 9.71 -7.53
CA ASN A 25 -11.74 9.82 -8.51
C ASN A 25 -11.35 9.43 -9.95
N GLY A 26 -10.08 9.06 -10.17
CA GLY A 26 -9.57 8.64 -11.48
C GLY A 26 -9.22 9.77 -12.44
N THR A 27 -9.33 11.03 -12.03
CA THR A 27 -8.98 12.20 -12.86
C THR A 27 -7.47 12.29 -13.08
N TYR A 28 -6.67 12.06 -12.03
CA TYR A 28 -5.22 11.95 -12.11
C TYR A 28 -4.82 10.48 -12.23
N LYS A 29 -4.21 10.10 -13.34
CA LYS A 29 -4.02 8.69 -13.73
C LYS A 29 -2.68 8.08 -13.33
N VAL A 30 -1.72 8.89 -12.89
CA VAL A 30 -0.40 8.39 -12.51
C VAL A 30 -0.45 7.91 -11.07
N ALA A 31 -0.81 6.65 -10.91
CA ALA A 31 -0.96 5.98 -9.63
C ALA A 31 -0.64 4.50 -9.78
N ARG A 32 -0.35 3.85 -8.66
CA ARG A 32 -0.11 2.41 -8.60
C ARG A 32 -0.84 1.81 -7.40
N PRO A 33 -1.24 0.52 -7.48
CA PRO A 33 -1.82 -0.15 -6.34
C PRO A 33 -0.74 -0.51 -5.32
N PHE A 34 -1.07 -0.45 -4.04
CA PHE A 34 -0.36 -1.14 -2.99
C PHE A 34 -1.13 -2.40 -2.65
N ASN A 35 -0.51 -3.53 -2.92
CA ASN A 35 -1.10 -4.84 -2.72
C ASN A 35 -0.40 -5.61 -1.60
N ILE A 36 -1.18 -6.33 -0.83
CA ILE A 36 -0.67 -7.47 -0.06
C ILE A 36 -0.90 -8.74 -0.86
N VAL A 37 0.01 -9.68 -0.74
CA VAL A 37 -0.01 -10.95 -1.44
C VAL A 37 -0.11 -12.05 -0.41
N THR A 38 -1.08 -12.92 -0.56
CA THR A 38 -1.36 -14.01 0.38
C THR A 38 -1.49 -15.34 -0.35
N LYS A 39 -1.27 -16.41 0.40
CA LYS A 39 -1.43 -17.79 -0.06
C LYS A 39 -2.46 -18.48 0.84
N ASP A 40 -3.11 -19.51 0.33
CA ASP A 40 -4.04 -20.30 1.13
C ASP A 40 -3.36 -20.87 2.38
N GLY A 41 -4.12 -20.93 3.47
CA GLY A 41 -3.61 -21.49 4.74
C GLY A 41 -2.98 -20.45 5.67
N LEU A 42 -3.35 -19.16 5.55
CA LEU A 42 -2.94 -18.13 6.49
C LEU A 42 -3.26 -18.50 7.94
N SER A 43 -2.34 -18.19 8.86
CA SER A 43 -2.59 -18.27 10.29
C SER A 43 -3.69 -17.31 10.73
N ASP A 44 -4.28 -17.55 11.89
CA ASP A 44 -5.34 -16.70 12.43
C ASP A 44 -4.85 -15.27 12.64
N VAL A 45 -3.60 -15.09 13.11
CA VAL A 45 -3.02 -13.76 13.30
C VAL A 45 -2.76 -13.05 11.98
N ALA A 46 -2.37 -13.76 10.92
CA ALA A 46 -2.20 -13.17 9.60
C ALA A 46 -3.54 -12.70 9.03
N LYS A 47 -4.59 -13.51 9.14
CA LYS A 47 -5.96 -13.13 8.74
C LYS A 47 -6.46 -11.92 9.51
N ASP A 48 -6.26 -11.91 10.81
CA ASP A 48 -6.70 -10.81 11.69
C ASP A 48 -5.97 -9.50 11.35
N PHE A 49 -4.68 -9.56 11.03
CA PHE A 49 -3.94 -8.39 10.57
C PHE A 49 -4.45 -7.86 9.22
N VAL A 50 -4.76 -8.74 8.27
CA VAL A 50 -5.39 -8.36 7.00
C VAL A 50 -6.74 -7.68 7.25
N ASP A 51 -7.56 -8.23 8.13
CA ASP A 51 -8.86 -7.64 8.50
C ASP A 51 -8.67 -6.26 9.15
N TYR A 52 -7.63 -6.08 9.97
CA TYR A 52 -7.29 -4.77 10.53
C TYR A 52 -6.90 -3.75 9.44
N ILE A 53 -6.06 -4.14 8.50
CA ILE A 53 -5.64 -3.27 7.38
C ILE A 53 -6.87 -2.79 6.59
N MET A 54 -7.83 -3.68 6.35
CA MET A 54 -9.04 -3.38 5.58
C MET A 54 -10.16 -2.77 6.41
N SER A 55 -9.98 -2.63 7.73
CA SER A 55 -10.92 -1.98 8.62
C SER A 55 -10.91 -0.45 8.48
N ALA A 56 -11.89 0.23 9.07
CA ALA A 56 -11.94 1.68 9.11
C ALA A 56 -10.65 2.27 9.72
N GLU A 57 -10.14 1.67 10.80
CA GLU A 57 -8.91 2.09 11.48
C GLU A 57 -7.68 1.93 10.57
N GLY A 58 -7.56 0.80 9.88
CA GLY A 58 -6.46 0.56 8.95
C GLY A 58 -6.50 1.49 7.75
N GLN A 59 -7.67 1.70 7.16
CA GLN A 59 -7.85 2.59 6.03
C GLN A 59 -7.60 4.06 6.41
N ASP A 60 -7.96 4.49 7.61
CA ASP A 60 -7.65 5.82 8.12
C ASP A 60 -6.15 6.06 8.29
N ILE A 61 -5.39 5.05 8.73
CA ILE A 61 -3.93 5.12 8.81
C ILE A 61 -3.32 5.31 7.42
N ILE A 62 -3.82 4.60 6.42
CA ILE A 62 -3.41 4.73 5.02
C ILE A 62 -3.61 6.18 4.55
N GLU A 63 -4.79 6.75 4.78
CA GLU A 63 -5.11 8.13 4.40
C GLU A 63 -4.24 9.15 5.14
N GLN A 64 -4.05 8.99 6.44
CA GLN A 64 -3.22 9.88 7.27
C GLN A 64 -1.74 9.90 6.84
N ASN A 65 -1.28 8.86 6.19
CA ASN A 65 0.10 8.76 5.69
C ASN A 65 0.25 9.18 4.21
N GLY A 66 -0.76 9.81 3.64
CA GLY A 66 -0.70 10.42 2.30
C GLY A 66 -1.00 9.44 1.15
N TYR A 67 -1.53 8.28 1.45
CA TYR A 67 -2.00 7.31 0.46
C TYR A 67 -3.53 7.40 0.30
N ILE A 68 -4.05 6.74 -0.72
CA ILE A 68 -5.48 6.76 -1.02
C ILE A 68 -6.09 5.46 -0.51
N LYS A 69 -7.08 5.56 0.38
CA LYS A 69 -7.78 4.38 0.88
C LYS A 69 -8.68 3.75 -0.17
N ILE A 70 -8.84 2.43 -0.07
CA ILE A 70 -9.61 1.63 -1.03
C ILE A 70 -11.09 1.63 -0.69
N ASP A 71 -11.43 1.67 0.60
CA ASP A 71 -12.80 1.59 1.08
C ASP A 71 -13.12 2.77 1.98
N GLN A 72 -14.02 3.65 1.49
CA GLN A 72 -14.48 4.82 2.23
C GLN A 72 -15.50 4.46 3.33
N ASN A 73 -16.08 3.25 3.26
CA ASN A 73 -17.14 2.78 4.14
C ASN A 73 -16.73 1.50 4.89
N ALA A 74 -15.43 1.31 5.11
CA ALA A 74 -14.92 0.15 5.82
C ALA A 74 -15.54 0.03 7.23
N ALA A 75 -15.84 -1.20 7.64
CA ALA A 75 -16.33 -1.48 8.99
C ALA A 75 -15.20 -1.30 10.02
N ALA A 76 -15.58 -0.97 11.25
CA ALA A 76 -14.64 -0.92 12.37
C ALA A 76 -14.00 -2.28 12.61
N TYR A 77 -12.74 -2.29 13.04
CA TYR A 77 -12.06 -3.54 13.41
C TYR A 77 -12.75 -4.20 14.60
N ALA A 78 -13.08 -5.48 14.42
CA ALA A 78 -13.75 -6.31 15.44
C ALA A 78 -13.09 -7.68 15.57
N GLY A 79 -11.79 -7.78 15.31
CA GLY A 79 -11.06 -9.03 15.31
C GLY A 79 -10.85 -9.64 16.68
N SER A 80 -10.49 -10.92 16.69
CA SER A 80 -10.36 -11.75 17.90
C SER A 80 -9.03 -11.56 18.63
N LYS A 81 -8.10 -10.79 18.08
CA LYS A 81 -6.77 -10.52 18.64
C LYS A 81 -5.99 -11.81 18.95
N PRO A 82 -5.79 -12.68 17.93
CA PRO A 82 -5.11 -13.96 18.14
C PRO A 82 -3.62 -13.78 18.47
N GLU A 83 -3.07 -14.79 19.09
CA GLU A 83 -1.64 -14.89 19.40
C GLU A 83 -0.89 -15.46 18.19
N GLY A 84 0.30 -14.98 17.96
CA GLY A 84 1.21 -15.54 16.96
C GLY A 84 2.18 -14.53 16.40
N LYS A 85 3.13 -15.04 15.61
CA LYS A 85 4.12 -14.24 14.87
C LYS A 85 3.91 -14.43 13.37
N ILE A 86 4.00 -13.33 12.62
CA ILE A 86 3.99 -13.34 11.16
C ILE A 86 5.16 -12.55 10.59
N VAL A 87 5.54 -12.91 9.37
CA VAL A 87 6.55 -12.21 8.58
C VAL A 87 5.86 -11.59 7.37
N VAL A 88 6.07 -10.30 7.21
CA VAL A 88 5.59 -9.50 6.06
C VAL A 88 6.82 -9.08 5.26
N ALA A 89 6.87 -9.40 3.99
CA ALA A 89 8.05 -9.15 3.18
C ALA A 89 7.74 -8.58 1.80
N GLY A 90 8.62 -7.74 1.28
CA GLY A 90 8.53 -7.29 -0.11
C GLY A 90 8.77 -5.80 -0.30
N SER A 91 7.93 -5.18 -1.10
CA SER A 91 8.08 -3.84 -1.65
C SER A 91 8.52 -2.77 -0.64
N SER A 92 9.66 -2.14 -0.93
CA SER A 92 10.16 -0.98 -0.16
C SER A 92 9.23 0.23 -0.22
N SER A 93 8.39 0.32 -1.24
CA SER A 93 7.40 1.40 -1.37
C SER A 93 6.20 1.22 -0.44
N VAL A 94 5.82 -0.03 -0.16
CA VAL A 94 4.71 -0.37 0.74
C VAL A 94 5.17 -0.40 2.20
N SER A 95 6.43 -0.72 2.46
CA SER A 95 6.97 -0.88 3.82
C SER A 95 6.67 0.29 4.76
N PRO A 96 6.81 1.57 4.37
CA PRO A 96 6.56 2.68 5.30
C PRO A 96 5.14 2.70 5.86
N VAL A 97 4.12 2.50 5.03
CA VAL A 97 2.73 2.44 5.51
C VAL A 97 2.46 1.14 6.27
N MET A 98 3.11 0.05 5.86
CA MET A 98 2.99 -1.24 6.57
C MET A 98 3.55 -1.16 8.00
N GLU A 99 4.64 -0.43 8.22
CA GLU A 99 5.17 -0.17 9.57
C GLU A 99 4.15 0.58 10.45
N LYS A 100 3.45 1.57 9.89
CA LYS A 100 2.40 2.29 10.61
C LYS A 100 1.19 1.41 10.94
N LEU A 101 0.78 0.57 10.00
CA LEU A 101 -0.28 -0.41 10.22
C LEU A 101 0.11 -1.44 11.29
N LYS A 102 1.35 -1.93 11.25
CA LYS A 102 1.91 -2.82 12.27
C LYS A 102 1.87 -2.18 13.65
N GLU A 103 2.41 -0.97 13.81
CA GLU A 103 2.43 -0.25 15.08
C GLU A 103 1.03 -0.13 15.68
N ALA A 104 0.06 0.28 14.89
CA ALA A 104 -1.31 0.45 15.34
C ALA A 104 -1.99 -0.88 15.67
N TYR A 105 -1.77 -1.92 14.85
CA TYR A 105 -2.31 -3.25 15.11
C TYR A 105 -1.76 -3.84 16.41
N LEU A 106 -0.46 -3.74 16.65
CA LEU A 106 0.16 -4.27 17.87
C LEU A 106 -0.27 -3.51 19.12
N ALA A 107 -0.73 -2.27 18.99
CA ALA A 107 -1.34 -1.51 20.09
C ALA A 107 -2.71 -2.07 20.50
N VAL A 108 -3.48 -2.63 19.56
CA VAL A 108 -4.80 -3.24 19.81
C VAL A 108 -4.74 -4.76 20.01
N ASN A 109 -3.69 -5.42 19.50
CA ASN A 109 -3.43 -6.84 19.71
C ASN A 109 -2.01 -7.06 20.24
N THR A 110 -1.84 -7.04 21.54
CA THR A 110 -0.54 -7.22 22.21
C THR A 110 -0.05 -8.66 22.22
N ASN A 111 -0.86 -9.62 21.76
CA ASN A 111 -0.51 -11.03 21.67
C ASN A 111 0.21 -11.39 20.37
N ALA A 112 0.22 -10.49 19.39
CA ALA A 112 0.85 -10.70 18.10
C ALA A 112 2.25 -10.12 18.04
N ASP A 113 3.06 -10.68 17.14
CA ASP A 113 4.35 -10.14 16.71
C ASP A 113 4.40 -10.10 15.18
N ILE A 114 4.91 -9.02 14.63
CA ILE A 114 5.02 -8.82 13.19
C ILE A 114 6.44 -8.38 12.85
N GLU A 115 7.09 -9.14 11.96
CA GLU A 115 8.38 -8.78 11.39
C GLU A 115 8.18 -8.28 9.95
N ILE A 116 8.75 -7.14 9.60
CA ILE A 116 8.71 -6.59 8.25
C ILE A 116 10.11 -6.67 7.64
N GLN A 117 10.20 -7.31 6.47
CA GLN A 117 11.43 -7.46 5.70
C GLN A 117 11.28 -6.69 4.38
N THR A 118 12.02 -5.62 4.25
CA THR A 118 11.96 -4.73 3.10
C THR A 118 12.88 -5.21 1.97
N SER A 119 12.32 -5.33 0.77
CA SER A 119 13.04 -5.71 -0.45
C SER A 119 12.37 -5.07 -1.69
N ASP A 120 11.90 -5.87 -2.62
CA ASP A 120 11.16 -5.43 -3.81
C ASP A 120 9.86 -6.25 -3.99
N SER A 121 9.00 -5.79 -4.91
CA SER A 121 7.71 -6.44 -5.15
C SER A 121 7.85 -7.88 -5.66
N THR A 122 8.79 -8.16 -6.54
CA THR A 122 9.01 -9.51 -7.07
C THR A 122 9.45 -10.46 -5.97
N THR A 123 10.37 -10.04 -5.11
CA THR A 123 10.80 -10.82 -3.94
C THR A 123 9.64 -11.07 -2.98
N GLY A 124 8.78 -10.08 -2.76
CA GLY A 124 7.58 -10.24 -1.92
C GLY A 124 6.64 -11.30 -2.46
N VAL A 125 6.37 -11.30 -3.75
CA VAL A 125 5.52 -12.33 -4.38
C VAL A 125 6.16 -13.72 -4.30
N THR A 126 7.43 -13.83 -4.67
CA THR A 126 8.16 -15.11 -4.63
C THR A 126 8.22 -15.70 -3.22
N SER A 127 8.55 -14.87 -2.23
CA SER A 127 8.60 -15.30 -0.82
C SER A 127 7.24 -15.80 -0.32
N THR A 128 6.15 -15.21 -0.79
CA THR A 128 4.80 -15.69 -0.47
C THR A 128 4.51 -17.02 -1.16
N GLN A 129 4.86 -17.15 -2.43
CA GLN A 129 4.68 -18.41 -3.19
C GLN A 129 5.43 -19.57 -2.53
N GLU A 130 6.64 -19.33 -2.07
CA GLU A 130 7.52 -20.32 -1.43
C GLU A 130 7.18 -20.55 0.06
N GLY A 131 6.32 -19.75 0.65
CA GLY A 131 5.96 -19.86 2.07
C GLY A 131 7.03 -19.34 3.03
N ILE A 132 7.98 -18.54 2.53
CA ILE A 132 9.06 -17.92 3.33
C ILE A 132 8.49 -16.76 4.19
N CYS A 133 7.49 -16.05 3.68
CA CYS A 133 6.74 -15.06 4.43
C CYS A 133 5.25 -15.40 4.44
N ASP A 134 4.52 -14.82 5.38
CA ASP A 134 3.07 -15.00 5.52
C ASP A 134 2.28 -14.07 4.62
N ILE A 135 2.75 -12.83 4.49
CA ILE A 135 2.13 -11.78 3.67
C ILE A 135 3.22 -11.10 2.85
N GLY A 136 3.04 -11.10 1.53
CA GLY A 136 3.89 -10.34 0.62
C GLY A 136 3.41 -8.90 0.46
N MET A 137 4.32 -8.01 0.07
CA MET A 137 4.01 -6.62 -0.30
C MET A 137 4.42 -6.38 -1.73
N ALA A 138 3.52 -5.82 -2.55
CA ALA A 138 3.80 -5.47 -3.93
C ALA A 138 3.19 -4.12 -4.28
N SER A 139 3.97 -3.26 -4.94
CA SER A 139 3.51 -1.95 -5.42
C SER A 139 3.11 -1.98 -6.90
N ARG A 140 2.64 -3.12 -7.35
CA ARG A 140 2.14 -3.40 -8.69
C ARG A 140 1.17 -4.58 -8.64
N ASP A 141 0.43 -4.79 -9.71
CA ASP A 141 -0.38 -6.00 -9.87
C ASP A 141 0.49 -7.24 -10.08
N LEU A 142 -0.09 -8.40 -9.82
CA LEU A 142 0.56 -9.68 -10.10
C LEU A 142 0.78 -9.85 -11.60
N LYS A 143 1.91 -10.44 -11.96
CA LYS A 143 2.18 -10.89 -13.33
C LYS A 143 1.44 -12.19 -13.61
N ASP A 144 1.14 -12.49 -14.88
CA ASP A 144 0.46 -13.73 -15.30
C ASP A 144 1.21 -15.00 -14.87
N THR A 145 2.54 -14.90 -14.70
CA THR A 145 3.41 -15.99 -14.23
C THR A 145 3.41 -16.17 -12.71
N GLU A 146 2.89 -15.19 -11.96
CA GLU A 146 2.86 -15.20 -10.49
C GLU A 146 1.56 -15.85 -10.00
N THR A 147 1.54 -17.18 -10.01
CA THR A 147 0.37 -18.02 -9.71
C THR A 147 0.41 -18.61 -8.30
N GLY A 148 -0.72 -19.13 -7.83
CA GLY A 148 -0.83 -19.77 -6.52
C GLY A 148 -0.91 -18.81 -5.33
N VAL A 149 -1.05 -17.52 -5.60
CA VAL A 149 -1.20 -16.46 -4.61
C VAL A 149 -2.32 -15.51 -5.02
N THR A 150 -2.82 -14.76 -4.04
CA THR A 150 -3.88 -13.76 -4.23
C THR A 150 -3.36 -12.38 -3.85
N ALA A 151 -3.56 -11.41 -4.73
CA ALA A 151 -3.30 -10.00 -4.42
C ALA A 151 -4.57 -9.31 -3.93
N THR A 152 -4.45 -8.59 -2.83
CA THR A 152 -5.51 -7.73 -2.30
C THR A 152 -5.00 -6.31 -2.26
N THR A 153 -5.65 -5.40 -2.96
CA THR A 153 -5.29 -3.99 -2.93
C THR A 153 -5.73 -3.38 -1.60
N ILE A 154 -4.79 -2.77 -0.90
CA ILE A 154 -5.03 -2.13 0.40
C ILE A 154 -5.03 -0.61 0.32
N ALA A 155 -4.37 -0.05 -0.69
CA ALA A 155 -4.24 1.38 -0.91
C ALA A 155 -3.87 1.66 -2.37
N GLN A 156 -3.99 2.93 -2.76
CA GLN A 156 -3.36 3.45 -3.97
C GLN A 156 -2.29 4.48 -3.59
N ASP A 157 -1.22 4.50 -4.35
CA ASP A 157 -0.15 5.49 -4.22
C ASP A 157 -0.17 6.39 -5.46
N GLY A 158 -0.50 7.66 -5.26
CA GLY A 158 -0.42 8.66 -6.31
C GLY A 158 1.03 9.09 -6.52
N ILE A 159 1.49 9.07 -7.75
CA ILE A 159 2.87 9.41 -8.13
C ILE A 159 2.88 10.80 -8.77
N ALA A 160 3.53 11.75 -8.12
CA ALA A 160 3.71 13.08 -8.68
C ALA A 160 4.92 13.11 -9.63
N VAL A 161 4.74 13.69 -10.79
CA VAL A 161 5.86 14.05 -11.67
C VAL A 161 6.34 15.43 -11.24
N ILE A 162 7.57 15.52 -10.79
CA ILE A 162 8.13 16.74 -10.21
C ILE A 162 9.20 17.33 -11.10
N VAL A 163 9.26 18.66 -11.10
CA VAL A 163 10.30 19.45 -11.78
C VAL A 163 10.81 20.52 -10.83
N ASN A 164 11.93 21.14 -11.17
CA ASN A 164 12.41 22.32 -10.46
C ASN A 164 11.34 23.43 -10.50
N ASN A 165 11.20 24.19 -9.41
CA ASN A 165 10.23 25.29 -9.32
C ASN A 165 10.36 26.34 -10.43
N GLU A 166 11.55 26.53 -10.99
CA GLU A 166 11.83 27.46 -12.09
C GLU A 166 11.52 26.88 -13.47
N ASN A 167 11.20 25.58 -13.57
CA ASN A 167 10.86 24.97 -14.84
C ASN A 167 9.49 25.49 -15.32
N PRO A 168 9.36 25.96 -16.57
CA PRO A 168 8.10 26.51 -17.10
C PRO A 168 7.01 25.47 -17.38
N VAL A 169 7.32 24.17 -17.32
CA VAL A 169 6.34 23.10 -17.57
C VAL A 169 5.26 23.10 -16.49
N GLU A 170 4.01 23.17 -16.93
CA GLU A 170 2.82 23.14 -16.05
C GLU A 170 1.98 21.88 -16.22
N ASN A 171 2.05 21.23 -17.38
CA ASN A 171 1.25 20.07 -17.72
C ASN A 171 1.99 19.14 -18.67
N LEU A 172 1.81 17.83 -18.46
CA LEU A 172 2.23 16.78 -19.37
C LEU A 172 1.03 15.89 -19.68
N THR A 173 1.07 15.19 -20.80
CA THR A 173 0.11 14.13 -21.08
C THR A 173 0.59 12.82 -20.46
N SER A 174 -0.33 11.88 -20.22
CA SER A 174 0.04 10.55 -19.74
C SER A 174 0.97 9.80 -20.69
N ASP A 175 0.88 10.07 -22.00
CA ASP A 175 1.78 9.50 -23.00
C ASP A 175 3.21 10.07 -22.93
N GLN A 176 3.39 11.27 -22.36
CA GLN A 176 4.70 11.91 -22.19
C GLN A 176 5.41 11.46 -20.90
N VAL A 177 4.71 10.83 -19.99
CA VAL A 177 5.21 10.30 -18.72
C VAL A 177 5.56 8.78 -18.80
#